data_c608f7e05a4f2f3b61cd5f5a41cfc7ef
#
_entry.id   c608f7e05a4f2f3b61cd5f5a41cfc7ef
#
_cell.length_a   1.000
_cell.length_b   1.000
_cell.length_c   1.000
_cell.angle_alpha   90.00
_cell.angle_beta   90.00
_cell.angle_gamma   90.00
#
_symmetry.space_group_name_H-M   'P 1'
#
loop_
_entity.id
_entity.type
_entity.pdbx_description
1 polymer ?
#
loop_
_entity_poly.entity_id
_entity_poly.type
_entity_poly.pdbx_seq_one_letter_code
_entity_poly.pdbx_strand_id
1 'polypeptide(L)' 'MLVLSRKAEESMFIGDDIRITVLDIRGGQVRIGITAPQDIKIHREEVYDRINQEG' A
#
# COMPACT_ATOMS: atom_id res chain seq x y z
N MET A 1 5.76 13.62 -7.37
CA MET A 1 4.88 12.51 -6.95
C MET A 1 3.45 12.98 -6.81
N LEU A 2 2.51 12.06 -6.90
CA LEU A 2 1.11 12.37 -6.64
C LEU A 2 0.85 12.27 -5.14
N VAL A 3 0.17 13.26 -4.59
CA VAL A 3 -0.24 13.26 -3.17
C VAL A 3 -1.75 13.39 -3.12
N LEU A 4 -2.40 12.51 -2.37
CA LEU A 4 -3.84 12.55 -2.20
C LEU A 4 -4.21 12.10 -0.79
N SER A 5 -5.45 12.35 -0.41
CA SER A 5 -5.96 11.99 0.93
C SER A 5 -7.18 11.10 0.80
N ARG A 6 -7.27 10.11 1.69
CA ARG A 6 -8.46 9.26 1.78
C ARG A 6 -8.84 9.11 3.25
N LYS A 7 -10.13 8.94 3.49
CA LYS A 7 -10.64 8.66 4.82
C LYS A 7 -10.69 7.16 5.06
N ALA A 8 -10.91 6.76 6.30
CA ALA A 8 -11.09 5.34 6.62
C ALA A 8 -12.23 4.75 5.78
N GLU A 9 -12.02 3.53 5.31
CA GLU A 9 -12.96 2.76 4.48
C GLU A 9 -13.06 3.26 3.05
N GLU A 10 -12.26 4.24 2.66
CA GLU A 10 -12.21 4.70 1.28
C GLU A 10 -11.04 4.06 0.54
N SER A 11 -11.20 3.95 -0.76
CA SER A 11 -10.23 3.27 -1.62
C SER A 11 -9.73 4.18 -2.71
N MET A 12 -8.67 3.71 -3.38
CA MET A 12 -8.19 4.31 -4.61
C MET A 12 -7.61 3.22 -5.50
N PHE A 13 -7.42 3.54 -6.76
CA PHE A 13 -6.89 2.60 -7.74
C PHE A 13 -5.57 3.09 -8.31
N ILE A 14 -4.68 2.12 -8.56
CA ILE A 14 -3.46 2.35 -9.33
C ILE A 14 -3.62 1.49 -10.59
N GLY A 15 -3.76 2.13 -11.74
CA GLY A 15 -4.15 1.42 -12.94
C GLY A 15 -5.55 0.85 -12.78
N ASP A 16 -5.80 -0.30 -13.37
CA ASP A 16 -7.11 -0.94 -13.33
C ASP A 16 -7.19 -2.11 -12.35
N ASP A 17 -6.05 -2.62 -11.91
CA ASP A 17 -6.00 -3.89 -11.20
C ASP A 17 -5.38 -3.83 -9.81
N ILE A 18 -4.94 -2.66 -9.37
CA ILE A 18 -4.42 -2.49 -8.00
C ILE A 18 -5.37 -1.57 -7.25
N ARG A 19 -5.91 -2.08 -6.15
CA ARG A 19 -6.82 -1.32 -5.31
C ARG A 19 -6.22 -1.17 -3.93
N ILE A 20 -6.19 0.05 -3.42
CA ILE A 20 -5.67 0.37 -2.11
C ILE A 20 -6.82 0.91 -1.27
N THR A 21 -7.02 0.32 -0.09
CA THR A 21 -8.10 0.72 0.81
C THR A 21 -7.51 1.11 2.15
N VAL A 22 -7.93 2.26 2.66
CA VAL A 22 -7.61 2.65 4.03
C VAL A 22 -8.57 1.92 4.95
N LEU A 23 -8.09 0.97 5.73
CA LEU A 23 -8.94 0.16 6.60
C LEU A 23 -9.31 0.92 7.86
N ASP A 24 -8.35 1.48 8.56
CA ASP A 24 -8.59 2.35 9.71
C ASP A 24 -7.37 3.22 9.97
N ILE A 25 -7.58 4.21 10.81
CA ILE A 25 -6.54 5.17 11.21
C ILE A 25 -6.58 5.25 12.72
N ARG A 26 -5.45 4.93 13.38
CA ARG A 26 -5.35 4.94 14.83
C ARG A 26 -4.03 5.56 15.27
N GLY A 27 -4.13 6.62 16.07
CA GLY A 27 -2.94 7.30 16.56
C GLY A 27 -2.08 7.74 15.39
N GLY A 28 -0.83 7.39 15.38
CA GLY A 28 0.06 7.73 14.27
C GLY A 28 0.16 6.67 13.19
N GLN A 29 -0.78 5.69 13.16
CA GLN A 29 -0.69 4.57 12.24
C GLN A 29 -1.91 4.48 11.35
N VAL A 30 -1.69 4.05 10.11
CA VAL A 30 -2.74 3.81 9.11
C VAL A 30 -2.63 2.36 8.68
N ARG A 31 -3.74 1.63 8.75
CA ARG A 31 -3.81 0.26 8.23
C ARG A 31 -4.33 0.33 6.80
N ILE A 32 -3.60 -0.29 5.90
CA ILE A 32 -3.89 -0.23 4.47
C ILE A 32 -4.03 -1.65 3.93
N GLY A 33 -5.15 -1.90 3.23
CA GLY A 33 -5.35 -3.14 2.50
C GLY A 33 -5.00 -2.91 1.04
N ILE A 34 -4.26 -3.83 0.45
CA ILE A 34 -3.85 -3.73 -0.95
C ILE A 34 -4.27 -4.99 -1.68
N THR A 35 -5.04 -4.81 -2.75
CA THR A 35 -5.44 -5.90 -3.64
C THR A 35 -4.72 -5.70 -4.95
N ALA A 36 -3.97 -6.72 -5.38
CA ALA A 36 -3.18 -6.65 -6.61
C ALA A 36 -3.07 -8.03 -7.23
N PRO A 37 -2.70 -8.12 -8.52
CA PRO A 37 -2.44 -9.41 -9.14
C PRO A 37 -1.29 -10.14 -8.46
N GLN A 38 -1.27 -11.46 -8.59
CA GLN A 38 -0.29 -12.30 -7.89
C GLN A 38 1.15 -12.04 -8.33
N ASP A 39 1.35 -11.55 -9.53
CA ASP A 39 2.68 -11.26 -10.05
C ASP A 39 3.24 -9.92 -9.57
N ILE A 40 2.43 -9.12 -8.86
CA ILE A 40 2.88 -7.86 -8.28
C ILE A 40 3.29 -8.13 -6.84
N LYS A 41 4.56 -7.92 -6.54
CA LYS A 41 5.07 -8.06 -5.19
C LYS A 41 4.82 -6.77 -4.41
N ILE A 42 4.34 -6.91 -3.18
CA ILE A 42 4.01 -5.79 -2.33
C ILE A 42 4.83 -5.91 -1.06
N HIS A 43 5.66 -4.89 -0.81
CA HIS A 43 6.53 -4.88 0.36
C HIS A 43 6.51 -3.50 1.00
N ARG A 44 6.59 -3.48 2.33
CA ARG A 44 6.91 -2.24 3.03
C ARG A 44 8.35 -1.86 2.70
N GLU A 45 8.64 -0.59 2.84
CA GLU A 45 9.94 -0.07 2.42
C GLU A 45 11.10 -0.79 3.14
N GLU A 46 11.01 -0.98 4.45
CA GLU A 46 12.08 -1.62 5.21
C GLU A 46 12.29 -3.07 4.81
N VAL A 47 11.22 -3.74 4.38
CA VAL A 47 11.32 -5.12 3.88
C VAL A 47 11.93 -5.13 2.49
N TYR A 48 11.52 -4.21 1.62
CA TYR A 48 12.06 -4.06 0.28
C TYR A 48 13.57 -3.81 0.33
N ASP A 49 14.00 -2.90 1.18
CA ASP A 49 15.42 -2.58 1.33
C ASP A 49 16.22 -3.78 1.80
N ARG A 50 15.66 -4.56 2.73
CA ARG A 50 16.34 -5.76 3.25
C ARG A 50 16.53 -6.78 2.14
N ILE A 51 15.54 -7.00 1.31
CA ILE A 51 15.62 -7.95 0.20
C ILE A 51 16.72 -7.53 -0.79
N ASN A 52 16.77 -6.25 -1.11
CA ASN A 52 17.73 -5.74 -2.08
C ASN A 52 19.16 -5.70 -1.55
N GLN A 53 19.35 -5.63 -0.24
CA GLN A 53 20.68 -5.62 0.34
C GLN A 53 21.36 -6.99 0.30
N GLU A 54 20.61 -8.05 0.18
CA GLU A 54 21.14 -9.40 0.15
C GLU A 54 21.60 -9.83 -1.25
N GLY A 55 21.28 -9.05 -2.25
CA GLY A 55 21.63 -9.34 -3.64
C GLY A 55 23.14 -9.18 -3.94
#